data_de5532fc99195bd6411f8d5ca1d11385
#
_entry.id   de5532fc99195bd6411f8d5ca1d11385
#
_cell.length_a   1.000
_cell.length_b   1.000
_cell.length_c   1.000
_cell.angle_alpha   90.00
_cell.angle_beta   90.00
_cell.angle_gamma   90.00
#
_symmetry.space_group_name_H-M   'P 1'
#
loop_
_entity.id
_entity.type
_entity.pdbx_description
1 polymer ?
#
loop_
_entity_poly.entity_id
_entity_poly.type
_entity_poly.pdbx_seq_one_letter_code
_entity_poly.pdbx_strand_id
1 'polypeptide(L)'
;MIVLCQNKHELMNKARLFIVIFLICFVVKSQQYDVHVPWKLEGANERIDTYRKGKAKLLFVLDNSSSSESARLDIGLANHAFNFGVSMTQEGPFEGTAYQDIYRQRVSEVFNFVTLGFYWGARDEKRGLSGFNKRMDDKISWAVRNKMKIKGHPLLWHESLPKWVINNNNPEELEKIIYKRIKDLILSYPEIKYWDVYNEAVAPFKDHVTPSGVTRGIKHKGGIYPAMLELYNFVNKVDSSKVYTNNHYHPKDPEFFKLNEFFIKKGVGFQAIGMQAHMQTQDNVLDEQELIDLIHSFDSLGKDIQFTEVTVTSSKLFKDWKDHQVFLKKREESRMKGEQLTLPSLEERENYQAAYIKDLYTLLFSQPSVSSVTMWNLADRNAWRGHAGGILDQELQPKKAFYTLKTLIKETWTTNIEKDINLNEEFHFTGFFGQYDGTITVKNKLYKFSFDHKKEYKGVIKIKLQ
;
A
#
# COMPACT_ATOMS: atom_id res chain seq x y z
N MET A 1 -11.87 72.32 9.36
CA MET A 1 -12.54 71.32 8.44
C MET A 1 -11.55 70.54 7.56
N ILE A 2 -10.32 71.02 7.38
CA ILE A 2 -9.30 70.34 6.51
C ILE A 2 -8.57 69.22 7.23
N VAL A 3 -8.36 69.29 8.53
CA VAL A 3 -7.63 68.25 9.33
C VAL A 3 -8.43 66.96 9.52
N LEU A 4 -9.76 66.99 9.49
CA LEU A 4 -10.62 65.79 9.63
C LEU A 4 -10.73 64.94 8.34
N CYS A 5 -10.43 65.53 7.14
CA CYS A 5 -10.42 64.81 5.87
C CYS A 5 -9.12 64.01 5.67
N GLN A 6 -7.98 64.49 6.12
CA GLN A 6 -6.70 63.77 5.95
C GLN A 6 -6.67 62.50 6.80
N ASN A 7 -7.19 62.53 8.02
CA ASN A 7 -7.23 61.32 8.88
C ASN A 7 -8.15 60.21 8.35
N LYS A 8 -9.23 60.54 7.63
CA LYS A 8 -10.13 59.53 7.03
C LYS A 8 -9.49 58.83 5.83
N HIS A 9 -8.70 59.56 5.01
CA HIS A 9 -8.00 58.96 3.86
C HIS A 9 -6.87 58.04 4.29
N GLU A 10 -6.16 58.35 5.35
CA GLU A 10 -5.09 57.53 5.89
C GLU A 10 -5.64 56.25 6.59
N LEU A 11 -6.74 56.33 7.30
CA LEU A 11 -7.44 55.16 7.87
C LEU A 11 -8.01 54.23 6.79
N MET A 12 -8.60 54.78 5.73
CA MET A 12 -9.11 54.00 4.61
C MET A 12 -8.00 53.30 3.80
N ASN A 13 -6.86 53.94 3.63
CA ASN A 13 -5.72 53.32 2.97
C ASN A 13 -5.05 52.24 3.82
N LYS A 14 -4.96 52.42 5.13
CA LYS A 14 -4.50 51.37 6.08
C LYS A 14 -5.48 50.19 6.13
N ALA A 15 -6.80 50.45 6.12
CA ALA A 15 -7.81 49.39 6.06
C ALA A 15 -7.79 48.64 4.72
N ARG A 16 -7.58 49.33 3.60
CA ARG A 16 -7.42 48.67 2.27
C ARG A 16 -6.14 47.85 2.20
N LEU A 17 -5.03 48.34 2.75
CA LEU A 17 -3.76 47.59 2.82
C LEU A 17 -3.89 46.35 3.71
N PHE A 18 -4.59 46.46 4.85
CA PHE A 18 -4.88 45.31 5.73
C PHE A 18 -5.78 44.26 5.06
N ILE A 19 -6.81 44.68 4.34
CA ILE A 19 -7.70 43.78 3.59
C ILE A 19 -6.97 43.10 2.45
N VAL A 20 -6.08 43.80 1.74
CA VAL A 20 -5.26 43.21 0.66
C VAL A 20 -4.23 42.24 1.23
N ILE A 21 -3.58 42.55 2.33
CA ILE A 21 -2.63 41.63 3.01
C ILE A 21 -3.39 40.42 3.59
N PHE A 22 -4.59 40.61 4.14
CA PHE A 22 -5.41 39.50 4.65
C PHE A 22 -5.94 38.63 3.52
N LEU A 23 -6.34 39.20 2.38
CA LEU A 23 -6.74 38.47 1.18
C LEU A 23 -5.55 37.73 0.54
N ILE A 24 -4.36 38.34 0.48
CA ILE A 24 -3.14 37.68 -0.01
C ILE A 24 -2.72 36.53 0.93
N CYS A 25 -2.82 36.72 2.25
CA CYS A 25 -2.54 35.64 3.20
C CYS A 25 -3.58 34.50 3.13
N PHE A 26 -4.86 34.80 2.83
CA PHE A 26 -5.87 33.76 2.62
C PHE A 26 -5.71 33.04 1.29
N VAL A 27 -5.35 33.75 0.22
CA VAL A 27 -5.07 33.16 -1.11
C VAL A 27 -3.80 32.30 -1.04
N VAL A 28 -2.76 32.76 -0.33
CA VAL A 28 -1.52 31.97 -0.17
C VAL A 28 -1.78 30.72 0.68
N LYS A 29 -2.65 30.74 1.70
CA LYS A 29 -2.98 29.51 2.45
C LYS A 29 -3.86 28.52 1.68
N SER A 30 -4.71 28.97 0.75
CA SER A 30 -5.49 28.05 -0.08
C SER A 30 -4.67 27.43 -1.22
N GLN A 31 -3.61 28.07 -1.69
CA GLN A 31 -2.70 27.56 -2.74
C GLN A 31 -1.67 26.54 -2.23
N GLN A 32 -1.45 26.42 -0.92
CA GLN A 32 -0.38 25.60 -0.37
C GLN A 32 -0.57 24.08 -0.65
N TYR A 33 -1.80 23.63 -0.96
CA TYR A 33 -2.10 22.22 -1.27
C TYR A 33 -2.43 21.95 -2.73
N ASP A 34 -2.39 22.99 -3.58
CA ASP A 34 -2.64 22.83 -5.02
C ASP A 34 -1.33 22.70 -5.83
N VAL A 35 -0.21 23.11 -5.23
CA VAL A 35 1.14 22.95 -5.80
C VAL A 35 2.02 22.17 -4.83
N HIS A 36 2.57 21.06 -5.28
CA HIS A 36 3.55 20.31 -4.49
C HIS A 36 4.91 21.02 -4.53
N VAL A 37 5.47 21.31 -3.36
CA VAL A 37 6.87 21.75 -3.25
C VAL A 37 7.75 20.50 -3.32
N PRO A 38 8.64 20.40 -4.32
CA PRO A 38 9.52 19.24 -4.47
C PRO A 38 10.34 18.98 -3.23
N TRP A 39 10.41 17.71 -2.81
CA TRP A 39 11.22 17.29 -1.69
C TRP A 39 12.71 17.28 -2.05
N LYS A 40 13.56 17.43 -1.07
CA LYS A 40 15.02 17.43 -1.28
C LYS A 40 15.52 16.04 -1.66
N LEU A 41 14.95 14.99 -1.09
CA LEU A 41 15.31 13.58 -1.30
C LEU A 41 16.81 13.32 -1.16
N GLU A 42 17.44 14.01 -0.20
CA GLU A 42 18.89 13.98 0.02
C GLU A 42 19.37 12.55 0.24
N GLY A 43 20.34 12.10 -0.55
CA GLY A 43 20.91 10.75 -0.50
C GLY A 43 19.94 9.61 -0.91
N ALA A 44 18.75 9.92 -1.47
CA ALA A 44 17.77 8.88 -1.80
C ALA A 44 18.28 7.92 -2.88
N ASN A 45 18.92 8.42 -3.92
CA ASN A 45 19.46 7.56 -5.00
C ASN A 45 20.58 6.66 -4.48
N GLU A 46 21.48 7.17 -3.65
CA GLU A 46 22.57 6.42 -3.03
C GLU A 46 22.03 5.32 -2.11
N ARG A 47 20.95 5.61 -1.35
CA ARG A 47 20.27 4.60 -0.55
C ARG A 47 19.60 3.54 -1.42
N ILE A 48 18.92 3.92 -2.52
CA ILE A 48 18.35 2.97 -3.48
C ILE A 48 19.43 2.06 -4.03
N ASP A 49 20.55 2.60 -4.48
CA ASP A 49 21.67 1.82 -5.00
C ASP A 49 22.27 0.87 -3.95
N THR A 50 22.34 1.31 -2.70
CA THR A 50 22.90 0.52 -1.60
C THR A 50 21.96 -0.59 -1.11
N TYR A 51 20.67 -0.29 -0.97
CA TYR A 51 19.73 -1.18 -0.29
C TYR A 51 18.82 -1.96 -1.23
N ARG A 52 18.65 -1.51 -2.48
CA ARG A 52 17.74 -2.13 -3.47
C ARG A 52 18.46 -2.84 -4.59
N LYS A 53 19.77 -2.64 -4.75
CA LYS A 53 20.59 -3.30 -5.76
C LYS A 53 21.70 -4.13 -5.11
N GLY A 54 22.23 -5.07 -5.90
CA GLY A 54 23.37 -5.86 -5.50
C GLY A 54 24.08 -6.51 -6.68
N LYS A 55 25.26 -7.08 -6.39
CA LYS A 55 26.01 -7.87 -7.38
C LYS A 55 25.41 -9.26 -7.49
N ALA A 56 25.13 -9.71 -8.70
CA ALA A 56 24.77 -11.09 -9.03
C ALA A 56 25.86 -11.76 -9.85
N LYS A 57 26.01 -13.08 -9.67
CA LYS A 57 26.93 -13.95 -10.41
C LYS A 57 26.13 -15.07 -11.04
N LEU A 58 26.14 -15.16 -12.35
CA LEU A 58 25.44 -16.21 -13.12
C LEU A 58 26.47 -17.11 -13.78
N LEU A 59 26.18 -18.41 -13.83
CA LEU A 59 26.93 -19.40 -14.56
C LEU A 59 25.96 -20.17 -15.44
N PHE A 60 26.07 -20.01 -16.77
CA PHE A 60 25.27 -20.73 -17.75
C PHE A 60 25.98 -21.98 -18.18
N VAL A 61 25.32 -23.13 -18.04
CA VAL A 61 25.88 -24.44 -18.37
C VAL A 61 24.98 -25.12 -19.40
N LEU A 62 25.58 -25.51 -20.53
CA LEU A 62 24.97 -26.35 -21.55
C LEU A 62 25.78 -27.64 -21.65
N ASP A 63 25.11 -28.79 -21.56
CA ASP A 63 25.78 -30.07 -21.67
C ASP A 63 26.49 -30.21 -23.04
N ASN A 64 27.73 -30.67 -23.02
CA ASN A 64 28.60 -30.81 -24.20
C ASN A 64 29.01 -29.49 -24.89
N SER A 65 28.87 -28.33 -24.24
CA SER A 65 29.42 -27.07 -24.75
C SER A 65 30.90 -26.90 -24.36
N SER A 66 31.68 -26.24 -25.24
CA SER A 66 33.04 -25.81 -24.89
C SER A 66 33.01 -24.61 -23.96
N SER A 67 34.04 -24.42 -23.12
CA SER A 67 34.18 -23.29 -22.22
C SER A 67 34.29 -21.92 -22.90
N SER A 68 34.56 -21.91 -24.21
CA SER A 68 34.72 -20.68 -25.01
C SER A 68 33.54 -20.42 -25.96
N GLU A 69 32.41 -21.08 -25.78
CA GLU A 69 31.26 -20.92 -26.66
C GLU A 69 30.52 -19.61 -26.34
N SER A 70 30.50 -18.68 -27.32
CA SER A 70 29.82 -17.41 -27.20
C SER A 70 28.30 -17.55 -27.28
N ALA A 71 27.60 -16.79 -26.48
CA ALA A 71 26.14 -16.76 -26.41
C ALA A 71 25.62 -15.33 -26.25
N ARG A 72 24.47 -14.99 -26.85
CA ARG A 72 23.78 -13.73 -26.66
C ARG A 72 22.81 -13.86 -25.49
N LEU A 73 23.07 -13.11 -24.45
CA LEU A 73 22.26 -13.02 -23.22
C LEU A 73 21.35 -11.80 -23.29
N ASP A 74 20.07 -12.00 -22.93
CA ASP A 74 19.09 -10.95 -22.66
C ASP A 74 18.39 -11.29 -21.34
N ILE A 75 18.51 -10.43 -20.32
CA ILE A 75 17.86 -10.59 -19.02
C ILE A 75 17.19 -9.29 -18.57
N GLY A 76 16.01 -9.41 -17.97
CA GLY A 76 15.28 -8.29 -17.42
C GLY A 76 14.67 -8.60 -16.06
N LEU A 77 14.55 -7.56 -15.22
CA LEU A 77 13.85 -7.65 -13.95
C LEU A 77 12.34 -7.81 -14.21
N ALA A 78 11.84 -9.03 -14.01
CA ALA A 78 10.43 -9.35 -14.21
C ALA A 78 9.57 -8.95 -13.01
N ASN A 79 10.10 -9.10 -11.77
CA ASN A 79 9.35 -8.80 -10.56
C ASN A 79 10.29 -8.32 -9.45
N HIS A 80 10.03 -7.13 -8.92
CA HIS A 80 10.81 -6.56 -7.82
C HIS A 80 10.70 -7.37 -6.52
N ALA A 81 11.78 -7.41 -5.73
CA ALA A 81 11.71 -7.87 -4.35
C ALA A 81 10.85 -6.92 -3.49
N PHE A 82 10.97 -5.61 -3.69
CA PHE A 82 10.12 -4.60 -3.05
C PHE A 82 8.67 -4.69 -3.55
N ASN A 83 7.70 -4.49 -2.64
CA ASN A 83 6.28 -4.62 -2.95
C ASN A 83 5.71 -3.25 -3.36
N PHE A 84 5.56 -3.02 -4.65
CA PHE A 84 4.78 -1.91 -5.19
C PHE A 84 3.34 -2.39 -5.40
N GLY A 85 2.45 -1.96 -4.50
CA GLY A 85 1.13 -2.54 -4.36
C GLY A 85 -0.04 -1.64 -4.71
N VAL A 86 -1.19 -2.29 -4.92
CA VAL A 86 -2.50 -1.64 -5.00
C VAL A 86 -3.59 -2.49 -4.36
N SER A 87 -4.57 -1.85 -3.71
CA SER A 87 -5.75 -2.55 -3.21
C SER A 87 -6.72 -2.86 -4.33
N MET A 88 -7.19 -4.11 -4.41
CA MET A 88 -8.23 -4.56 -5.34
C MET A 88 -9.62 -4.60 -4.69
N THR A 89 -9.85 -3.87 -3.60
CA THR A 89 -11.16 -3.78 -2.96
C THR A 89 -12.21 -3.11 -3.84
N GLN A 90 -11.77 -2.26 -4.78
CA GLN A 90 -12.64 -1.55 -5.73
C GLN A 90 -13.12 -2.42 -6.92
N GLU A 91 -12.53 -3.60 -7.14
CA GLU A 91 -12.86 -4.44 -8.31
C GLU A 91 -14.30 -4.99 -8.26
N GLY A 92 -14.86 -5.20 -7.06
CA GLY A 92 -16.17 -5.87 -6.92
C GLY A 92 -17.30 -5.32 -7.79
N PRO A 93 -17.49 -4.00 -7.91
CA PRO A 93 -18.51 -3.43 -8.82
C PRO A 93 -18.24 -3.63 -10.31
N PHE A 94 -17.06 -4.04 -10.71
CA PHE A 94 -16.67 -4.29 -12.09
C PHE A 94 -16.80 -5.76 -12.49
N GLU A 95 -17.02 -6.66 -11.53
CA GLU A 95 -17.07 -8.11 -11.76
C GLU A 95 -18.09 -8.47 -12.86
N GLY A 96 -17.62 -9.22 -13.89
CA GLY A 96 -18.43 -9.63 -15.03
C GLY A 96 -18.73 -8.53 -16.06
N THR A 97 -18.09 -7.38 -15.97
CA THR A 97 -18.19 -6.29 -16.94
C THR A 97 -16.88 -6.10 -17.72
N ALA A 98 -16.91 -5.41 -18.87
CA ALA A 98 -15.70 -5.05 -19.62
C ALA A 98 -14.71 -4.20 -18.80
N TYR A 99 -15.18 -3.49 -17.79
CA TYR A 99 -14.31 -2.72 -16.88
C TYR A 99 -13.40 -3.60 -16.00
N GLN A 100 -13.77 -4.86 -15.75
CA GLN A 100 -12.94 -5.76 -14.94
C GLN A 100 -11.60 -6.05 -15.61
N ASP A 101 -11.61 -6.35 -16.91
CA ASP A 101 -10.39 -6.64 -17.66
C ASP A 101 -9.50 -5.40 -17.78
N ILE A 102 -10.11 -4.24 -18.04
CA ILE A 102 -9.39 -2.95 -18.06
C ILE A 102 -8.76 -2.68 -16.69
N TYR A 103 -9.50 -2.85 -15.59
CA TYR A 103 -9.02 -2.64 -14.24
C TYR A 103 -7.80 -3.53 -13.94
N ARG A 104 -7.92 -4.82 -14.23
CA ARG A 104 -6.85 -5.82 -14.04
C ARG A 104 -5.63 -5.54 -14.90
N GLN A 105 -5.83 -5.13 -16.15
CA GLN A 105 -4.75 -4.72 -17.04
C GLN A 105 -3.99 -3.52 -16.43
N ARG A 106 -4.69 -2.48 -15.97
CA ARG A 106 -4.07 -1.31 -15.35
C ARG A 106 -3.28 -1.67 -14.08
N VAL A 107 -3.78 -2.61 -13.28
CA VAL A 107 -3.02 -3.14 -12.13
C VAL A 107 -1.71 -3.77 -12.59
N SER A 108 -1.75 -4.67 -13.58
CA SER A 108 -0.56 -5.40 -14.04
C SER A 108 0.48 -4.54 -14.76
N GLU A 109 0.05 -3.41 -15.36
CA GLU A 109 0.97 -2.47 -16.01
C GLU A 109 1.95 -1.79 -15.04
N VAL A 110 1.60 -1.67 -13.75
CA VAL A 110 2.39 -0.91 -12.78
C VAL A 110 2.85 -1.76 -11.60
N PHE A 111 1.94 -2.52 -10.99
CA PHE A 111 2.14 -3.13 -9.69
C PHE A 111 2.62 -4.58 -9.75
N ASN A 112 3.24 -5.04 -8.65
CA ASN A 112 3.68 -6.42 -8.46
C ASN A 112 3.11 -7.06 -7.18
N PHE A 113 2.24 -6.32 -6.48
CA PHE A 113 1.66 -6.70 -5.21
C PHE A 113 0.20 -6.23 -5.14
N VAL A 114 -0.69 -7.09 -4.64
CA VAL A 114 -2.11 -6.75 -4.50
C VAL A 114 -2.62 -7.04 -3.10
N THR A 115 -3.47 -6.13 -2.58
CA THR A 115 -4.20 -6.33 -1.34
C THR A 115 -5.64 -6.71 -1.64
N LEU A 116 -6.08 -7.89 -1.14
CA LEU A 116 -7.44 -8.41 -1.32
C LEU A 116 -8.24 -8.25 -0.02
N GLY A 117 -9.47 -7.74 -0.14
CA GLY A 117 -10.33 -7.47 1.01
C GLY A 117 -11.06 -8.71 1.52
N PHE A 118 -10.75 -9.14 2.74
CA PHE A 118 -11.38 -10.24 3.46
C PHE A 118 -12.33 -9.75 4.57
N TYR A 119 -12.99 -8.61 4.34
CA TYR A 119 -13.94 -8.04 5.30
C TYR A 119 -15.05 -9.01 5.64
N TRP A 120 -15.31 -9.18 6.94
CA TRP A 120 -16.30 -10.13 7.41
C TRP A 120 -17.76 -9.65 7.24
N GLY A 121 -17.99 -8.34 7.17
CA GLY A 121 -19.31 -7.70 7.18
C GLY A 121 -20.27 -8.10 6.08
N ALA A 122 -20.57 -7.25 5.14
CA ALA A 122 -21.64 -7.35 4.14
C ALA A 122 -21.68 -8.64 3.29
N ARG A 123 -20.71 -9.54 3.41
CA ARG A 123 -20.56 -10.77 2.61
C ARG A 123 -20.90 -12.04 3.36
N ASP A 124 -21.07 -12.00 4.68
CA ASP A 124 -21.37 -13.14 5.52
C ASP A 124 -22.47 -12.81 6.55
N GLU A 125 -23.61 -12.34 6.06
CA GLU A 125 -24.79 -12.09 6.92
C GLU A 125 -25.37 -13.39 7.51
N LYS A 126 -25.16 -14.53 6.85
CA LYS A 126 -25.49 -15.85 7.32
C LYS A 126 -24.23 -16.57 7.79
N ARG A 127 -24.29 -17.32 8.87
CA ARG A 127 -23.15 -18.11 9.37
C ARG A 127 -22.63 -19.07 8.28
N GLY A 128 -21.64 -18.61 7.47
CA GLY A 128 -21.03 -19.42 6.43
C GLY A 128 -20.34 -18.58 5.35
N LEU A 129 -19.40 -19.17 4.61
CA LEU A 129 -18.57 -18.50 3.59
C LEU A 129 -19.20 -18.52 2.18
N SER A 130 -20.53 -18.58 2.06
CA SER A 130 -21.21 -18.77 0.77
C SER A 130 -21.00 -17.60 -0.21
N GLY A 131 -20.51 -17.92 -1.40
CA GLY A 131 -20.32 -16.99 -2.52
C GLY A 131 -19.07 -16.09 -2.45
N PHE A 132 -18.48 -15.93 -1.27
CA PHE A 132 -17.24 -15.18 -1.10
C PHE A 132 -16.05 -15.92 -1.74
N ASN A 133 -15.95 -17.22 -1.54
CA ASN A 133 -14.84 -18.04 -2.00
C ASN A 133 -14.65 -17.96 -3.50
N LYS A 134 -15.69 -18.13 -4.31
CA LYS A 134 -15.57 -18.11 -5.78
C LYS A 134 -14.96 -16.81 -6.32
N ARG A 135 -15.32 -15.67 -5.74
CA ARG A 135 -14.76 -14.37 -6.15
C ARG A 135 -13.31 -14.19 -5.72
N MET A 136 -12.98 -14.66 -4.52
CA MET A 136 -11.59 -14.63 -4.05
C MET A 136 -10.72 -15.58 -4.85
N ASP A 137 -11.20 -16.78 -5.16
CA ASP A 137 -10.50 -17.78 -5.99
C ASP A 137 -10.17 -17.21 -7.38
N ASP A 138 -11.10 -16.47 -8.01
CA ASP A 138 -10.84 -15.80 -9.29
C ASP A 138 -9.77 -14.71 -9.18
N LYS A 139 -9.87 -13.83 -8.16
CA LYS A 139 -8.87 -12.77 -7.92
C LYS A 139 -7.48 -13.34 -7.61
N ILE A 140 -7.42 -14.34 -6.76
CA ILE A 140 -6.16 -15.01 -6.39
C ILE A 140 -5.57 -15.69 -7.62
N SER A 141 -6.38 -16.46 -8.37
CA SER A 141 -5.94 -17.12 -9.59
C SER A 141 -5.41 -16.13 -10.63
N TRP A 142 -6.07 -14.98 -10.78
CA TRP A 142 -5.60 -13.91 -11.66
C TRP A 142 -4.26 -13.34 -11.17
N ALA A 143 -4.13 -13.03 -9.88
CA ALA A 143 -2.91 -12.49 -9.30
C ALA A 143 -1.72 -13.45 -9.45
N VAL A 144 -1.94 -14.75 -9.20
CA VAL A 144 -0.92 -15.80 -9.36
C VAL A 144 -0.48 -15.91 -10.82
N ARG A 145 -1.42 -15.95 -11.79
CA ARG A 145 -1.07 -15.97 -13.22
C ARG A 145 -0.24 -14.78 -13.66
N ASN A 146 -0.43 -13.62 -13.01
CA ASN A 146 0.34 -12.39 -13.27
C ASN A 146 1.57 -12.24 -12.37
N LYS A 147 1.99 -13.32 -11.69
CA LYS A 147 3.17 -13.36 -10.81
C LYS A 147 3.14 -12.30 -9.71
N MET A 148 1.96 -11.87 -9.26
CA MET A 148 1.79 -10.88 -8.20
C MET A 148 1.84 -11.53 -6.82
N LYS A 149 2.49 -10.86 -5.88
CA LYS A 149 2.41 -11.23 -4.47
C LYS A 149 1.08 -10.75 -3.90
N ILE A 150 0.52 -11.50 -2.96
CA ILE A 150 -0.84 -11.28 -2.46
C ILE A 150 -0.84 -11.04 -0.96
N LYS A 151 -1.58 -10.00 -0.52
CA LYS A 151 -1.89 -9.69 0.87
C LYS A 151 -3.39 -9.84 1.10
N GLY A 152 -3.78 -10.54 2.16
CA GLY A 152 -5.14 -10.59 2.67
C GLY A 152 -5.36 -9.51 3.75
N HIS A 153 -6.43 -8.74 3.63
CA HIS A 153 -6.76 -7.64 4.52
C HIS A 153 -8.25 -7.65 4.90
N PRO A 154 -8.58 -7.68 6.18
CA PRO A 154 -7.82 -8.25 7.29
C PRO A 154 -8.34 -9.64 7.71
N LEU A 155 -7.60 -10.37 8.54
CA LEU A 155 -8.13 -11.59 9.20
C LEU A 155 -9.22 -11.26 10.21
N LEU A 156 -9.03 -10.16 10.96
CA LEU A 156 -10.02 -9.64 11.91
C LEU A 156 -9.97 -8.11 11.97
N TRP A 157 -11.16 -7.51 12.13
CA TRP A 157 -11.35 -6.09 12.41
C TRP A 157 -12.58 -5.90 13.30
N HIS A 158 -12.61 -4.87 14.11
CA HIS A 158 -13.76 -4.53 14.96
C HIS A 158 -14.87 -3.78 14.20
N GLU A 159 -14.58 -3.34 12.98
CA GLU A 159 -15.55 -2.78 12.05
C GLU A 159 -15.88 -3.75 10.90
N SER A 160 -16.80 -3.39 10.03
CA SER A 160 -17.24 -4.22 8.88
C SER A 160 -17.58 -5.66 9.27
N LEU A 161 -18.38 -5.80 10.33
CA LEU A 161 -18.81 -7.08 10.91
C LEU A 161 -20.25 -7.43 10.48
N PRO A 162 -20.61 -8.73 10.37
CA PRO A 162 -21.98 -9.17 10.24
C PRO A 162 -22.81 -8.75 11.45
N LYS A 163 -24.10 -8.44 11.27
CA LYS A 163 -25.00 -8.04 12.38
C LYS A 163 -25.03 -9.04 13.52
N TRP A 164 -25.01 -10.33 13.22
CA TRP A 164 -24.99 -11.38 14.24
C TRP A 164 -23.69 -11.39 15.07
N VAL A 165 -22.55 -10.97 14.51
CA VAL A 165 -21.29 -10.78 15.27
C VAL A 165 -21.35 -9.52 16.13
N ILE A 166 -21.89 -8.42 15.57
CA ILE A 166 -22.06 -7.17 16.32
C ILE A 166 -22.91 -7.42 17.57
N ASN A 167 -24.00 -8.18 17.44
CA ASN A 167 -24.97 -8.42 18.50
C ASN A 167 -24.65 -9.64 19.40
N ASN A 168 -23.56 -10.38 19.11
CA ASN A 168 -23.20 -11.54 19.93
C ASN A 168 -22.71 -11.10 21.32
N ASN A 169 -23.36 -11.60 22.37
CA ASN A 169 -23.05 -11.30 23.76
C ASN A 169 -22.32 -12.47 24.47
N ASN A 170 -22.00 -13.55 23.76
CA ASN A 170 -21.24 -14.67 24.29
C ASN A 170 -19.79 -14.62 23.76
N PRO A 171 -18.84 -14.04 24.51
CA PRO A 171 -17.46 -13.85 24.05
C PRO A 171 -16.72 -15.17 23.81
N GLU A 172 -17.01 -16.23 24.57
CA GLU A 172 -16.35 -17.52 24.42
C GLU A 172 -16.79 -18.27 23.15
N GLU A 173 -18.10 -18.24 22.84
CA GLU A 173 -18.62 -18.80 21.60
C GLU A 173 -18.07 -18.05 20.40
N LEU A 174 -18.11 -16.71 20.45
CA LEU A 174 -17.65 -15.87 19.36
C LEU A 174 -16.15 -16.05 19.11
N GLU A 175 -15.37 -16.21 20.14
CA GLU A 175 -13.94 -16.49 20.02
C GLU A 175 -13.65 -17.77 19.23
N LYS A 176 -14.34 -18.85 19.53
CA LYS A 176 -14.21 -20.13 18.78
C LYS A 176 -14.52 -19.94 17.30
N ILE A 177 -15.56 -19.14 16.99
CA ILE A 177 -15.95 -18.83 15.62
C ILE A 177 -14.88 -17.97 14.92
N ILE A 178 -14.36 -16.93 15.59
CA ILE A 178 -13.30 -16.06 15.08
C ILE A 178 -12.05 -16.89 14.77
N TYR A 179 -11.58 -17.70 15.69
CA TYR A 179 -10.36 -18.49 15.48
C TYR A 179 -10.53 -19.55 14.40
N LYS A 180 -11.73 -20.19 14.34
CA LYS A 180 -12.04 -21.09 13.23
C LYS A 180 -11.97 -20.36 11.89
N ARG A 181 -12.62 -19.19 11.76
CA ARG A 181 -12.59 -18.38 10.54
C ARG A 181 -11.17 -18.00 10.13
N ILE A 182 -10.36 -17.50 11.05
CA ILE A 182 -8.97 -17.11 10.81
C ILE A 182 -8.15 -18.31 10.32
N LYS A 183 -8.27 -19.45 10.99
CA LYS A 183 -7.60 -20.69 10.59
C LYS A 183 -8.03 -21.13 9.19
N ASP A 184 -9.32 -21.13 8.91
CA ASP A 184 -9.86 -21.51 7.60
C ASP A 184 -9.34 -20.58 6.49
N LEU A 185 -9.27 -19.26 6.72
CA LEU A 185 -8.73 -18.30 5.73
C LEU A 185 -7.26 -18.56 5.45
N ILE A 186 -6.43 -18.72 6.48
CA ILE A 186 -4.99 -18.93 6.31
C ILE A 186 -4.72 -20.24 5.53
N LEU A 187 -5.45 -21.31 5.85
CA LEU A 187 -5.22 -22.64 5.26
C LEU A 187 -5.87 -22.79 3.89
N SER A 188 -7.00 -22.11 3.61
CA SER A 188 -7.68 -22.20 2.32
C SER A 188 -6.99 -21.39 1.23
N TYR A 189 -6.14 -20.41 1.59
CA TYR A 189 -5.46 -19.53 0.65
C TYR A 189 -3.93 -19.57 0.86
N PRO A 190 -3.27 -20.70 0.54
CA PRO A 190 -1.82 -20.85 0.72
C PRO A 190 -1.01 -19.85 -0.12
N GLU A 191 -1.56 -19.35 -1.24
CA GLU A 191 -0.96 -18.35 -2.13
C GLU A 191 -0.81 -16.98 -1.46
N ILE A 192 -1.65 -16.67 -0.48
CA ILE A 192 -1.57 -15.42 0.27
C ILE A 192 -0.42 -15.51 1.28
N LYS A 193 0.65 -14.77 0.97
CA LYS A 193 1.86 -14.75 1.81
C LYS A 193 1.76 -13.76 2.95
N TYR A 194 1.06 -12.64 2.77
CA TYR A 194 0.99 -11.51 3.70
C TYR A 194 -0.43 -11.39 4.28
N TRP A 195 -0.55 -11.12 5.58
CA TRP A 195 -1.83 -10.93 6.25
C TRP A 195 -1.79 -9.79 7.26
N ASP A 196 -2.76 -8.87 7.18
CA ASP A 196 -3.08 -8.01 8.32
C ASP A 196 -3.89 -8.83 9.32
N VAL A 197 -3.32 -9.07 10.51
CA VAL A 197 -3.91 -10.01 11.49
C VAL A 197 -5.13 -9.39 12.15
N TYR A 198 -4.92 -8.25 12.82
CA TYR A 198 -6.00 -7.43 13.35
C TYR A 198 -5.81 -6.00 12.84
N ASN A 199 -6.79 -5.51 12.10
CA ASN A 199 -6.72 -4.14 11.59
C ASN A 199 -7.06 -3.14 12.69
N GLU A 200 -6.20 -2.11 12.86
CA GLU A 200 -6.41 -1.00 13.80
C GLU A 200 -6.50 -1.42 15.27
N ALA A 201 -5.57 -2.26 15.71
CA ALA A 201 -5.59 -2.94 17.00
C ALA A 201 -5.69 -2.03 18.24
N VAL A 202 -5.27 -0.76 18.16
CA VAL A 202 -5.37 0.20 19.27
C VAL A 202 -6.61 1.09 19.20
N ALA A 203 -7.49 0.89 18.21
CA ALA A 203 -8.71 1.66 18.03
C ALA A 203 -10.02 1.06 18.60
N PRO A 204 -10.13 -0.21 19.06
CA PRO A 204 -11.41 -0.85 19.38
C PRO A 204 -12.28 -0.12 20.40
N PHE A 205 -11.70 0.80 21.19
CA PHE A 205 -12.39 1.54 22.24
C PHE A 205 -12.35 3.04 22.04
N LYS A 206 -12.00 3.53 20.84
CA LYS A 206 -12.12 4.94 20.48
C LYS A 206 -13.60 5.30 20.31
N ASP A 207 -13.96 6.56 20.58
CA ASP A 207 -15.35 7.05 20.61
C ASP A 207 -16.13 6.82 19.31
N HIS A 208 -15.43 6.79 18.18
CA HIS A 208 -16.06 6.58 16.86
C HIS A 208 -16.36 5.09 16.55
N VAL A 209 -15.88 4.14 17.37
CA VAL A 209 -16.06 2.71 17.16
C VAL A 209 -17.34 2.21 17.80
N THR A 210 -18.21 1.61 17.00
CA THR A 210 -19.44 0.99 17.49
C THR A 210 -19.11 -0.27 18.31
N PRO A 211 -19.58 -0.39 19.56
CA PRO A 211 -19.40 -1.60 20.36
C PRO A 211 -19.95 -2.84 19.66
N SER A 212 -19.17 -3.91 19.63
CA SER A 212 -19.51 -5.17 18.94
C SER A 212 -19.15 -6.38 19.77
N GLY A 213 -19.53 -7.58 19.32
CA GLY A 213 -19.08 -8.84 19.93
C GLY A 213 -17.55 -8.94 19.97
N VAL A 214 -16.85 -8.43 18.93
CA VAL A 214 -15.38 -8.43 18.90
C VAL A 214 -14.81 -7.53 20.01
N THR A 215 -15.33 -6.29 20.16
CA THR A 215 -14.87 -5.39 21.24
C THR A 215 -15.19 -5.94 22.63
N ARG A 216 -16.34 -6.61 22.81
CA ARG A 216 -16.68 -7.31 24.06
C ARG A 216 -15.71 -8.48 24.33
N GLY A 217 -15.35 -9.26 23.31
CA GLY A 217 -14.34 -10.32 23.41
C GLY A 217 -12.98 -9.79 23.86
N ILE A 218 -12.52 -8.64 23.29
CA ILE A 218 -11.28 -8.00 23.73
C ILE A 218 -11.34 -7.59 25.20
N LYS A 219 -12.47 -6.99 25.66
CA LYS A 219 -12.66 -6.66 27.09
C LYS A 219 -12.64 -7.90 27.97
N HIS A 220 -13.30 -8.98 27.57
CA HIS A 220 -13.33 -10.26 28.30
C HIS A 220 -11.92 -10.83 28.50
N LYS A 221 -11.03 -10.65 27.53
CA LYS A 221 -9.61 -11.05 27.63
C LYS A 221 -8.72 -10.11 28.46
N GLY A 222 -9.26 -9.08 29.06
CA GLY A 222 -8.51 -8.11 29.87
C GLY A 222 -7.93 -6.95 29.05
N GLY A 223 -8.42 -6.72 27.81
CA GLY A 223 -8.04 -5.57 26.98
C GLY A 223 -7.22 -5.93 25.76
N ILE A 224 -6.69 -4.87 25.09
CA ILE A 224 -6.01 -4.97 23.79
C ILE A 224 -4.76 -5.85 23.85
N TYR A 225 -3.88 -5.63 24.82
CA TYR A 225 -2.59 -6.30 24.90
C TYR A 225 -2.70 -7.84 25.04
N PRO A 226 -3.44 -8.39 26.02
CA PRO A 226 -3.60 -9.84 26.12
C PRO A 226 -4.36 -10.42 24.93
N ALA A 227 -5.40 -9.75 24.43
CA ALA A 227 -6.17 -10.22 23.28
C ALA A 227 -5.32 -10.32 22.01
N MET A 228 -4.50 -9.31 21.73
CA MET A 228 -3.62 -9.29 20.56
C MET A 228 -2.47 -10.29 20.72
N LEU A 229 -1.89 -10.41 21.91
CA LEU A 229 -0.85 -11.43 22.18
C LEU A 229 -1.35 -12.84 21.84
N GLU A 230 -2.54 -13.17 22.30
CA GLU A 230 -3.14 -14.48 22.06
C GLU A 230 -3.46 -14.70 20.58
N LEU A 231 -4.05 -13.70 19.91
CA LEU A 231 -4.39 -13.75 18.50
C LEU A 231 -3.16 -13.96 17.60
N TYR A 232 -2.08 -13.19 17.83
CA TYR A 232 -0.84 -13.34 17.05
C TYR A 232 -0.14 -14.66 17.31
N ASN A 233 -0.14 -15.15 18.55
CA ASN A 233 0.35 -16.48 18.86
C ASN A 233 -0.47 -17.58 18.17
N PHE A 234 -1.78 -17.40 18.07
CA PHE A 234 -2.66 -18.33 17.37
C PHE A 234 -2.35 -18.40 15.88
N VAL A 235 -2.25 -17.25 15.17
CA VAL A 235 -1.96 -17.27 13.73
C VAL A 235 -0.58 -17.86 13.42
N ASN A 236 0.41 -17.63 14.28
CA ASN A 236 1.73 -18.27 14.13
C ASN A 236 1.70 -19.79 14.34
N LYS A 237 0.81 -20.30 15.20
CA LYS A 237 0.59 -21.76 15.32
C LYS A 237 -0.09 -22.33 14.09
N VAL A 238 -0.94 -21.56 13.40
CA VAL A 238 -1.61 -22.01 12.17
C VAL A 238 -0.61 -22.09 11.02
N ASP A 239 0.17 -21.03 10.77
CA ASP A 239 1.22 -21.02 9.74
C ASP A 239 2.27 -19.91 10.02
N SER A 240 3.41 -20.30 10.55
CA SER A 240 4.50 -19.37 10.86
C SER A 240 5.31 -18.91 9.61
N SER A 241 5.02 -19.46 8.44
CA SER A 241 5.71 -19.08 7.18
C SER A 241 5.14 -17.82 6.54
N LYS A 242 4.00 -17.33 7.02
CA LYS A 242 3.34 -16.11 6.53
C LYS A 242 4.00 -14.85 7.09
N VAL A 243 3.79 -13.73 6.41
CA VAL A 243 4.19 -12.40 6.88
C VAL A 243 2.98 -11.75 7.54
N TYR A 244 3.01 -11.67 8.86
CA TYR A 244 1.94 -11.05 9.65
C TYR A 244 2.25 -9.60 9.93
N THR A 245 1.29 -8.72 9.62
CA THR A 245 1.40 -7.27 9.76
C THR A 245 0.45 -6.77 10.85
N ASN A 246 0.94 -5.87 11.70
CA ASN A 246 0.12 -5.05 12.59
C ASN A 246 -0.15 -3.72 11.90
N ASN A 247 -1.38 -3.50 11.42
CA ASN A 247 -1.76 -2.37 10.57
C ASN A 247 -2.59 -1.32 11.31
N HIS A 248 -2.27 -0.01 11.14
CA HIS A 248 -3.00 1.06 11.83
C HIS A 248 -3.09 2.35 10.99
N TYR A 249 -4.23 3.07 11.13
CA TYR A 249 -4.50 4.31 10.37
C TYR A 249 -3.77 5.54 10.93
N HIS A 250 -3.41 5.56 12.21
CA HIS A 250 -2.72 6.67 12.86
C HIS A 250 -1.35 6.23 13.39
N PRO A 251 -0.33 6.15 12.54
CA PRO A 251 0.98 5.60 12.92
C PRO A 251 1.71 6.43 13.99
N LYS A 252 1.35 7.72 14.14
CA LYS A 252 1.86 8.59 15.22
C LYS A 252 1.16 8.36 16.57
N ASP A 253 0.15 7.45 16.69
CA ASP A 253 -0.49 7.11 17.97
C ASP A 253 0.52 6.40 18.90
N PRO A 254 0.82 6.94 20.09
CA PRO A 254 1.77 6.33 21.01
C PRO A 254 1.39 4.90 21.44
N GLU A 255 0.09 4.59 21.51
CA GLU A 255 -0.37 3.24 21.86
C GLU A 255 -0.06 2.24 20.74
N PHE A 256 -0.02 2.67 19.48
CA PHE A 256 0.41 1.81 18.38
C PHE A 256 1.89 1.44 18.50
N PHE A 257 2.75 2.39 18.81
CA PHE A 257 4.17 2.12 19.07
C PHE A 257 4.34 1.17 20.25
N LYS A 258 3.70 1.45 21.40
CA LYS A 258 3.76 0.62 22.60
C LYS A 258 3.27 -0.81 22.37
N LEU A 259 2.23 -1.01 21.56
CA LEU A 259 1.74 -2.35 21.21
C LEU A 259 2.79 -3.14 20.41
N ASN A 260 3.44 -2.51 19.42
CA ASN A 260 4.51 -3.15 18.67
C ASN A 260 5.73 -3.47 19.55
N GLU A 261 6.13 -2.55 20.43
CA GLU A 261 7.19 -2.78 21.43
C GLU A 261 6.83 -3.95 22.37
N PHE A 262 5.58 -4.02 22.83
CA PHE A 262 5.09 -5.12 23.65
C PHE A 262 5.18 -6.47 22.92
N PHE A 263 4.83 -6.52 21.62
CA PHE A 263 4.97 -7.74 20.84
C PHE A 263 6.43 -8.21 20.77
N ILE A 264 7.37 -7.30 20.57
CA ILE A 264 8.80 -7.62 20.55
C ILE A 264 9.25 -8.15 21.91
N LYS A 265 8.89 -7.47 23.01
CA LYS A 265 9.21 -7.91 24.38
C LYS A 265 8.63 -9.28 24.73
N LYS A 266 7.51 -9.66 24.13
CA LYS A 266 6.84 -10.97 24.31
C LYS A 266 7.30 -12.04 23.32
N GLY A 267 8.20 -11.72 22.39
CA GLY A 267 8.66 -12.65 21.37
C GLY A 267 7.56 -13.08 20.38
N VAL A 268 6.58 -12.20 20.13
CA VAL A 268 5.47 -12.46 19.20
C VAL A 268 6.01 -12.52 17.76
N GLY A 269 5.61 -13.55 17.03
CA GLY A 269 5.95 -13.70 15.61
C GLY A 269 5.12 -12.77 14.74
N PHE A 270 5.59 -11.55 14.50
CA PHE A 270 5.09 -10.66 13.45
C PHE A 270 6.29 -10.06 12.70
N GLN A 271 6.11 -9.79 11.41
CA GLN A 271 7.22 -9.41 10.54
C GLN A 271 7.16 -7.96 10.11
N ALA A 272 5.96 -7.35 10.07
CA ALA A 272 5.80 -6.01 9.54
C ALA A 272 4.87 -5.12 10.37
N ILE A 273 5.16 -3.82 10.35
CA ILE A 273 4.35 -2.76 10.91
C ILE A 273 3.70 -2.03 9.75
N GLY A 274 2.37 -2.00 9.72
CA GLY A 274 1.58 -1.38 8.67
C GLY A 274 1.14 0.03 9.05
N MET A 275 1.38 0.98 8.14
CA MET A 275 0.99 2.38 8.26
C MET A 275 0.06 2.71 7.08
N GLN A 276 -1.21 3.04 7.34
CA GLN A 276 -2.19 3.24 6.26
C GLN A 276 -1.87 4.45 5.38
N ALA A 277 -1.53 5.59 5.96
CA ALA A 277 -1.16 6.84 5.25
C ALA A 277 -2.25 7.39 4.31
N HIS A 278 -3.47 7.54 4.82
CA HIS A 278 -4.56 8.21 4.13
C HIS A 278 -4.43 9.73 4.24
N MET A 279 -4.13 10.42 3.16
CA MET A 279 -3.92 11.87 3.10
C MET A 279 -5.10 12.56 2.41
N GLN A 280 -6.22 12.68 3.12
CA GLN A 280 -7.49 13.22 2.63
C GLN A 280 -7.85 14.56 3.26
N THR A 281 -7.14 14.96 4.30
CA THR A 281 -7.30 16.22 5.01
C THR A 281 -5.97 16.97 5.07
N GLN A 282 -6.01 18.30 5.23
CA GLN A 282 -4.80 19.12 5.22
C GLN A 282 -3.83 18.77 6.36
N ASP A 283 -4.40 18.38 7.51
CA ASP A 283 -3.65 17.95 8.70
C ASP A 283 -3.08 16.52 8.62
N ASN A 284 -3.48 15.72 7.62
CA ASN A 284 -2.98 14.36 7.38
C ASN A 284 -1.98 14.26 6.23
N VAL A 285 -1.75 15.33 5.49
CA VAL A 285 -0.69 15.35 4.47
C VAL A 285 0.67 15.39 5.17
N LEU A 286 1.48 14.39 4.92
CA LEU A 286 2.82 14.27 5.50
C LEU A 286 3.84 14.94 4.58
N ASP A 287 4.73 15.74 5.15
CA ASP A 287 5.90 16.25 4.44
C ASP A 287 7.09 15.27 4.50
N GLU A 288 8.17 15.64 3.81
CA GLU A 288 9.39 14.81 3.74
C GLU A 288 9.95 14.50 5.12
N GLN A 289 10.10 15.53 5.98
CA GLN A 289 10.72 15.37 7.30
C GLN A 289 9.83 14.56 8.24
N GLU A 290 8.51 14.80 8.21
CA GLU A 290 7.55 14.03 9.01
C GLU A 290 7.55 12.55 8.68
N LEU A 291 7.72 12.20 7.39
CA LEU A 291 7.84 10.80 6.94
C LEU A 291 9.16 10.17 7.38
N ILE A 292 10.27 10.90 7.26
CA ILE A 292 11.58 10.44 7.73
C ILE A 292 11.53 10.19 9.24
N ASP A 293 11.02 11.14 10.03
CA ASP A 293 10.93 11.03 11.47
C ASP A 293 10.01 9.87 11.89
N LEU A 294 8.88 9.70 11.19
CA LEU A 294 7.96 8.59 11.42
C LEU A 294 8.65 7.24 11.19
N ILE A 295 9.34 7.07 10.06
CA ILE A 295 10.04 5.82 9.73
C ILE A 295 11.12 5.55 10.77
N HIS A 296 11.97 6.53 11.07
CA HIS A 296 13.06 6.38 12.05
C HIS A 296 12.57 6.08 13.47
N SER A 297 11.39 6.60 13.85
CA SER A 297 10.81 6.29 15.16
C SER A 297 10.52 4.80 15.35
N PHE A 298 10.25 4.05 14.26
CA PHE A 298 9.98 2.61 14.29
C PHE A 298 11.21 1.74 13.95
N ASP A 299 12.31 2.32 13.45
CA ASP A 299 13.52 1.56 13.09
C ASP A 299 14.09 0.76 14.26
N SER A 300 14.00 1.30 15.50
CA SER A 300 14.44 0.63 16.72
C SER A 300 13.73 -0.70 17.00
N LEU A 301 12.56 -0.92 16.38
CA LEU A 301 11.78 -2.13 16.54
C LEU A 301 12.26 -3.28 15.62
N GLY A 302 13.15 -3.01 14.65
CA GLY A 302 13.78 -4.00 13.80
C GLY A 302 12.78 -4.80 12.95
N LYS A 303 11.64 -4.21 12.57
CA LYS A 303 10.60 -4.79 11.73
C LYS A 303 10.50 -4.07 10.41
N ASP A 304 10.04 -4.79 9.37
CA ASP A 304 9.70 -4.17 8.11
C ASP A 304 8.56 -3.16 8.30
N ILE A 305 8.65 -2.02 7.63
CA ILE A 305 7.59 -1.02 7.55
C ILE A 305 6.88 -1.18 6.21
N GLN A 306 5.56 -1.21 6.24
CA GLN A 306 4.69 -1.27 5.07
C GLN A 306 3.74 -0.07 5.07
N PHE A 307 3.79 0.75 4.03
CA PHE A 307 2.76 1.76 3.78
C PHE A 307 1.61 1.09 3.04
N THR A 308 0.53 0.78 3.78
CA THR A 308 -0.45 -0.23 3.38
C THR A 308 -1.65 0.29 2.62
N GLU A 309 -2.00 1.58 2.76
CA GLU A 309 -3.26 2.14 2.27
C GLU A 309 -3.10 3.59 1.78
N VAL A 310 -1.98 3.87 1.10
CA VAL A 310 -1.64 5.22 0.65
C VAL A 310 -2.76 5.81 -0.19
N THR A 311 -3.25 6.97 0.21
CA THR A 311 -4.23 7.76 -0.55
C THR A 311 -3.74 9.19 -0.68
N VAL A 312 -3.37 9.59 -1.88
CA VAL A 312 -3.07 10.97 -2.26
C VAL A 312 -4.18 11.43 -3.21
N THR A 313 -4.96 12.42 -2.80
CA THR A 313 -6.14 12.82 -3.59
C THR A 313 -5.85 13.94 -4.57
N SER A 314 -6.45 13.84 -5.75
CA SER A 314 -6.55 14.92 -6.74
C SER A 314 -7.84 15.72 -6.63
N SER A 315 -8.72 15.40 -5.69
CA SER A 315 -9.81 16.27 -5.29
C SER A 315 -9.34 17.30 -4.26
N LYS A 316 -10.19 18.30 -4.01
CA LYS A 316 -9.94 19.27 -2.94
C LYS A 316 -9.78 18.54 -1.59
N LEU A 317 -8.77 18.94 -0.80
CA LEU A 317 -8.57 18.45 0.56
C LEU A 317 -9.60 19.08 1.51
N PHE A 318 -10.10 18.30 2.45
CA PHE A 318 -10.80 18.83 3.61
C PHE A 318 -9.82 19.54 4.54
N LYS A 319 -10.35 20.51 5.30
CA LYS A 319 -9.54 21.23 6.27
C LYS A 319 -8.98 20.30 7.35
N ASP A 320 -9.87 19.49 7.92
CA ASP A 320 -9.61 18.59 9.03
C ASP A 320 -10.60 17.41 9.02
N TRP A 321 -10.45 16.48 9.95
CA TRP A 321 -11.34 15.33 10.08
C TRP A 321 -12.80 15.70 10.34
N LYS A 322 -13.08 16.78 11.06
CA LYS A 322 -14.45 17.25 11.35
C LYS A 322 -15.15 17.70 10.07
N ASP A 323 -14.45 18.45 9.23
CA ASP A 323 -14.96 18.88 7.91
C ASP A 323 -15.20 17.66 7.01
N HIS A 324 -14.29 16.70 7.04
CA HIS A 324 -14.45 15.42 6.32
C HIS A 324 -15.68 14.63 6.79
N GLN A 325 -15.93 14.52 8.09
CA GLN A 325 -17.11 13.84 8.63
C GLN A 325 -18.43 14.44 8.13
N VAL A 326 -18.50 15.76 7.96
CA VAL A 326 -19.69 16.44 7.39
C VAL A 326 -19.95 15.94 5.96
N PHE A 327 -18.91 15.82 5.15
CA PHE A 327 -19.03 15.27 3.80
C PHE A 327 -19.44 13.79 3.81
N LEU A 328 -18.83 12.96 4.66
CA LEU A 328 -19.17 11.55 4.77
C LEU A 328 -20.62 11.32 5.17
N LYS A 329 -21.18 12.16 6.05
CA LYS A 329 -22.60 12.12 6.42
C LYS A 329 -23.50 12.45 5.22
N LYS A 330 -23.20 13.53 4.48
CA LYS A 330 -23.95 13.89 3.26
C LYS A 330 -23.87 12.78 2.20
N ARG A 331 -22.71 12.16 2.05
CA ARG A 331 -22.50 11.04 1.13
C ARG A 331 -23.35 9.83 1.51
N GLU A 332 -23.46 9.52 2.79
CA GLU A 332 -24.32 8.42 3.25
C GLU A 332 -25.81 8.75 3.03
N GLU A 333 -26.24 9.99 3.26
CA GLU A 333 -27.61 10.46 2.99
C GLU A 333 -27.93 10.36 1.49
N SER A 334 -27.00 10.71 0.58
CA SER A 334 -27.14 10.53 -0.86
C SER A 334 -27.24 9.06 -1.24
N ARG A 335 -26.40 8.22 -0.66
CA ARG A 335 -26.41 6.76 -0.90
C ARG A 335 -27.76 6.13 -0.52
N MET A 336 -28.38 6.58 0.57
CA MET A 336 -29.72 6.11 0.96
C MET A 336 -30.81 6.52 -0.03
N LYS A 337 -30.59 7.59 -0.83
CA LYS A 337 -31.46 8.03 -1.92
C LYS A 337 -31.12 7.39 -3.28
N GLY A 338 -30.14 6.47 -3.34
CA GLY A 338 -29.66 5.87 -4.58
C GLY A 338 -28.71 6.75 -5.40
N GLU A 339 -28.22 7.85 -4.82
CA GLU A 339 -27.30 8.78 -5.46
C GLU A 339 -25.85 8.48 -5.02
N GLN A 340 -24.89 8.74 -5.91
CA GLN A 340 -23.46 8.62 -5.58
C GLN A 340 -22.82 9.99 -5.48
N LEU A 341 -22.56 10.45 -4.26
CA LEU A 341 -21.82 11.69 -4.02
C LEU A 341 -20.31 11.41 -4.01
N THR A 342 -19.59 12.02 -4.96
CA THR A 342 -18.12 11.95 -5.08
C THR A 342 -17.54 13.34 -5.25
N LEU A 343 -16.27 13.50 -4.89
CA LEU A 343 -15.51 14.72 -5.17
C LEU A 343 -14.79 14.57 -6.52
N PRO A 344 -14.91 15.53 -7.44
CA PRO A 344 -14.23 15.48 -8.72
C PRO A 344 -12.71 15.62 -8.56
N SER A 345 -11.97 15.05 -9.52
CA SER A 345 -10.58 15.39 -9.75
C SER A 345 -10.48 16.80 -10.31
N LEU A 346 -9.45 17.55 -9.89
CA LEU A 346 -9.14 18.89 -10.37
C LEU A 346 -7.77 18.86 -11.05
N GLU A 347 -7.59 19.58 -12.18
CA GLU A 347 -6.39 19.50 -12.98
C GLU A 347 -5.13 19.93 -12.21
N GLU A 348 -5.19 21.01 -11.46
CA GLU A 348 -4.10 21.49 -10.61
C GLU A 348 -3.75 20.47 -9.52
N ARG A 349 -4.76 19.78 -8.98
CA ARG A 349 -4.59 18.73 -7.98
C ARG A 349 -4.07 17.42 -8.58
N GLU A 350 -4.31 17.12 -9.84
CA GLU A 350 -3.65 16.01 -10.54
C GLU A 350 -2.14 16.23 -10.71
N ASN A 351 -1.74 17.48 -10.99
CA ASN A 351 -0.32 17.85 -11.01
C ASN A 351 0.32 17.66 -9.63
N TYR A 352 -0.36 18.13 -8.59
CA TYR A 352 0.06 17.92 -7.20
C TYR A 352 0.16 16.43 -6.89
N GLN A 353 -0.88 15.64 -7.17
CA GLN A 353 -0.93 14.20 -6.91
C GLN A 353 0.26 13.47 -7.55
N ALA A 354 0.53 13.76 -8.82
CA ALA A 354 1.62 13.13 -9.56
C ALA A 354 3.00 13.50 -8.99
N ALA A 355 3.22 14.77 -8.68
CA ALA A 355 4.48 15.25 -8.11
C ALA A 355 4.71 14.71 -6.70
N TYR A 356 3.69 14.77 -5.84
CA TYR A 356 3.76 14.23 -4.47
C TYR A 356 4.01 12.71 -4.46
N ILE A 357 3.31 11.95 -5.30
CA ILE A 357 3.49 10.50 -5.43
C ILE A 357 4.91 10.17 -5.89
N LYS A 358 5.48 10.94 -6.81
CA LYS A 358 6.88 10.76 -7.25
C LYS A 358 7.84 10.86 -6.07
N ASP A 359 7.74 11.92 -5.30
CA ASP A 359 8.65 12.18 -4.19
C ASP A 359 8.41 11.18 -3.06
N LEU A 360 7.15 10.91 -2.71
CA LEU A 360 6.75 9.91 -1.70
C LEU A 360 7.33 8.52 -2.02
N TYR A 361 7.12 8.03 -3.24
CA TYR A 361 7.61 6.70 -3.63
C TYR A 361 9.13 6.65 -3.67
N THR A 362 9.80 7.73 -4.10
CA THR A 362 11.26 7.80 -4.11
C THR A 362 11.81 7.78 -2.68
N LEU A 363 11.24 8.56 -1.77
CA LEU A 363 11.62 8.55 -0.37
C LEU A 363 11.43 7.17 0.25
N LEU A 364 10.22 6.60 0.15
CA LEU A 364 9.88 5.33 0.77
C LEU A 364 10.70 4.16 0.18
N PHE A 365 10.91 4.14 -1.14
CA PHE A 365 11.75 3.12 -1.77
C PHE A 365 13.22 3.26 -1.37
N SER A 366 13.69 4.44 -1.00
CA SER A 366 15.07 4.66 -0.54
C SER A 366 15.29 4.16 0.91
N GLN A 367 14.25 4.04 1.75
CA GLN A 367 14.40 3.68 3.17
C GLN A 367 14.61 2.18 3.37
N PRO A 368 15.70 1.74 4.04
CA PRO A 368 16.03 0.31 4.16
C PRO A 368 14.99 -0.52 4.92
N SER A 369 14.30 0.06 5.90
CA SER A 369 13.25 -0.59 6.69
C SER A 369 11.90 -0.68 5.98
N VAL A 370 11.67 0.11 4.92
CA VAL A 370 10.42 0.05 4.16
C VAL A 370 10.46 -1.09 3.15
N SER A 371 9.48 -1.99 3.18
CA SER A 371 9.40 -3.15 2.29
C SER A 371 8.22 -3.11 1.31
N SER A 372 7.25 -2.20 1.51
CA SER A 372 6.04 -2.11 0.69
C SER A 372 5.46 -0.71 0.69
N VAL A 373 4.92 -0.29 -0.48
CA VAL A 373 4.05 0.88 -0.63
C VAL A 373 2.83 0.46 -1.46
N THR A 374 1.64 0.59 -0.89
CA THR A 374 0.38 0.14 -1.50
C THR A 374 -0.59 1.30 -1.65
N MET A 375 -0.99 1.61 -2.89
CA MET A 375 -2.09 2.53 -3.17
C MET A 375 -3.42 1.93 -2.73
N TRP A 376 -4.26 2.72 -2.01
CA TRP A 376 -5.57 2.22 -1.57
C TRP A 376 -6.62 2.25 -2.66
N ASN A 377 -6.59 3.25 -3.52
CA ASN A 377 -7.49 3.37 -4.65
C ASN A 377 -6.71 3.28 -5.96
N LEU A 378 -7.13 2.40 -6.87
CA LEU A 378 -6.62 2.40 -8.24
C LEU A 378 -7.30 3.47 -9.08
N ALA A 379 -8.63 3.59 -8.96
CA ALA A 379 -9.46 4.49 -9.75
C ALA A 379 -10.27 5.45 -8.88
N ASP A 380 -10.65 6.59 -9.46
CA ASP A 380 -11.60 7.52 -8.84
C ASP A 380 -13.02 6.93 -8.82
N ARG A 381 -13.34 6.06 -9.79
CA ARG A 381 -14.59 5.29 -9.81
C ARG A 381 -14.65 4.34 -8.63
N ASN A 382 -15.70 4.45 -7.83
CA ASN A 382 -15.88 3.70 -6.58
C ASN A 382 -14.77 3.91 -5.55
N ALA A 383 -14.08 5.06 -5.61
CA ALA A 383 -13.04 5.36 -4.65
C ALA A 383 -13.56 5.37 -3.21
N TRP A 384 -12.76 4.81 -2.32
CA TRP A 384 -13.06 4.78 -0.90
C TRP A 384 -13.34 6.20 -0.37
N ARG A 385 -14.42 6.35 0.36
CA ARG A 385 -14.92 7.62 0.89
C ARG A 385 -15.27 8.69 -0.18
N GLY A 386 -15.33 8.32 -1.47
CA GLY A 386 -15.76 9.22 -2.55
C GLY A 386 -14.77 10.32 -2.95
N HIS A 387 -13.51 10.18 -2.59
CA HIS A 387 -12.44 11.07 -3.04
C HIS A 387 -11.90 10.67 -4.40
N ALA A 388 -11.39 11.63 -5.18
CA ALA A 388 -10.57 11.35 -6.36
C ALA A 388 -9.14 10.93 -5.92
N GLY A 389 -9.05 9.81 -5.21
CA GLY A 389 -7.81 9.24 -4.66
C GLY A 389 -7.18 8.17 -5.53
N GLY A 390 -7.76 7.88 -6.70
CA GLY A 390 -7.22 6.96 -7.69
C GLY A 390 -6.12 7.60 -8.55
N ILE A 391 -5.36 6.74 -9.21
CA ILE A 391 -4.41 7.12 -10.26
C ILE A 391 -5.00 6.93 -11.66
N LEU A 392 -6.22 6.37 -11.73
CA LEU A 392 -7.11 6.35 -12.89
C LEU A 392 -8.32 7.24 -12.60
N ASP A 393 -8.96 7.75 -13.65
CA ASP A 393 -10.17 8.54 -13.55
C ASP A 393 -11.45 7.67 -13.36
N GLN A 394 -12.63 8.28 -13.55
CA GLN A 394 -13.93 7.61 -13.46
C GLN A 394 -14.15 6.55 -14.55
N GLU A 395 -13.48 6.70 -15.70
CA GLU A 395 -13.58 5.82 -16.87
C GLU A 395 -12.38 4.87 -16.99
N LEU A 396 -11.60 4.70 -15.90
CA LEU A 396 -10.38 3.91 -15.82
C LEU A 396 -9.28 4.36 -16.78
N GLN A 397 -9.31 5.64 -17.22
CA GLN A 397 -8.21 6.21 -18.00
C GLN A 397 -7.08 6.66 -17.08
N PRO A 398 -5.82 6.45 -17.49
CA PRO A 398 -4.66 6.83 -16.70
C PRO A 398 -4.56 8.34 -16.48
N LYS A 399 -4.44 8.76 -15.21
CA LYS A 399 -4.09 10.11 -14.79
C LYS A 399 -2.57 10.30 -14.81
N LYS A 400 -2.09 11.53 -14.62
CA LYS A 400 -0.64 11.85 -14.56
C LYS A 400 0.12 10.98 -13.55
N ALA A 401 -0.48 10.73 -12.39
CA ALA A 401 0.07 9.88 -11.33
C ALA A 401 0.30 8.42 -11.77
N PHE A 402 -0.54 7.87 -12.65
CA PHE A 402 -0.35 6.52 -13.20
C PHE A 402 0.93 6.45 -14.02
N TYR A 403 1.13 7.38 -14.92
CA TYR A 403 2.36 7.42 -15.73
C TYR A 403 3.60 7.68 -14.88
N THR A 404 3.49 8.52 -13.87
CA THR A 404 4.57 8.75 -12.88
C THR A 404 5.01 7.45 -12.22
N LEU A 405 4.06 6.67 -11.67
CA LEU A 405 4.39 5.38 -11.04
C LEU A 405 4.91 4.36 -12.05
N LYS A 406 4.32 4.29 -13.24
CA LYS A 406 4.78 3.39 -14.29
C LYS A 406 6.23 3.68 -14.69
N THR A 407 6.58 4.94 -14.90
CA THR A 407 7.96 5.34 -15.20
C THR A 407 8.92 5.03 -14.07
N LEU A 408 8.56 5.33 -12.81
CA LEU A 408 9.42 5.00 -11.67
C LEU A 408 9.68 3.48 -11.58
N ILE A 409 8.62 2.66 -11.60
CA ILE A 409 8.69 1.23 -11.27
C ILE A 409 9.18 0.39 -12.45
N LYS A 410 8.78 0.73 -13.70
CA LYS A 410 9.04 -0.11 -14.87
C LYS A 410 10.20 0.39 -15.75
N GLU A 411 10.60 1.67 -15.60
CA GLU A 411 11.64 2.27 -16.43
C GLU A 411 12.85 2.72 -15.60
N THR A 412 12.62 3.41 -14.46
CA THR A 412 13.72 3.94 -13.63
C THR A 412 14.29 2.88 -12.69
N TRP A 413 13.41 2.16 -11.97
CA TRP A 413 13.81 1.16 -10.98
C TRP A 413 13.76 -0.25 -11.56
N THR A 414 14.39 -0.45 -12.69
CA THR A 414 14.49 -1.74 -13.37
C THR A 414 15.93 -2.06 -13.74
N THR A 415 16.18 -3.29 -14.18
CA THR A 415 17.47 -3.73 -14.69
C THR A 415 17.24 -4.58 -15.91
N ASN A 416 17.74 -4.13 -17.05
CA ASN A 416 17.71 -4.84 -18.32
C ASN A 416 19.15 -4.92 -18.86
N ILE A 417 19.57 -6.07 -19.29
CA ILE A 417 20.93 -6.32 -19.78
C ILE A 417 20.88 -7.18 -21.04
N GLU A 418 21.46 -6.65 -22.11
CA GLU A 418 21.76 -7.40 -23.30
C GLU A 418 23.28 -7.45 -23.47
N LYS A 419 23.85 -8.65 -23.59
CA LYS A 419 25.31 -8.81 -23.68
C LYS A 419 25.72 -10.15 -24.30
N ASP A 420 26.82 -10.13 -25.02
CA ASP A 420 27.49 -11.38 -25.40
C ASP A 420 28.35 -11.87 -24.23
N ILE A 421 28.23 -13.15 -23.92
CA ILE A 421 28.92 -13.83 -22.82
C ILE A 421 29.51 -15.15 -23.31
N ASN A 422 30.44 -15.73 -22.54
CA ASN A 422 30.93 -17.11 -22.76
C ASN A 422 30.20 -18.09 -21.84
N LEU A 423 29.78 -19.23 -22.39
CA LEU A 423 29.25 -20.32 -21.57
C LEU A 423 30.36 -20.90 -20.66
N ASN A 424 29.93 -21.42 -19.51
CA ASN A 424 30.82 -22.00 -18.49
C ASN A 424 31.79 -21.00 -17.84
N GLU A 425 31.59 -19.67 -18.09
CA GLU A 425 32.27 -18.60 -17.39
C GLU A 425 31.29 -17.80 -16.52
N GLU A 426 31.76 -17.21 -15.41
CA GLU A 426 30.91 -16.39 -14.54
C GLU A 426 30.60 -15.06 -15.21
N PHE A 427 29.32 -14.76 -15.38
CA PHE A 427 28.81 -13.45 -15.78
C PHE A 427 28.39 -12.67 -14.55
N HIS A 428 28.89 -11.44 -14.41
CA HIS A 428 28.63 -10.57 -13.27
C HIS A 428 27.86 -9.33 -13.70
N PHE A 429 26.84 -8.95 -12.90
CA PHE A 429 26.15 -7.67 -13.06
C PHE A 429 25.71 -7.10 -11.71
N THR A 430 25.39 -5.81 -11.69
CA THR A 430 24.70 -5.15 -10.56
C THR A 430 23.29 -4.81 -10.99
N GLY A 431 22.29 -5.23 -10.20
CA GLY A 431 20.89 -5.01 -10.53
C GLY A 431 20.01 -4.94 -9.31
N PHE A 432 18.75 -4.52 -9.51
CA PHE A 432 17.74 -4.53 -8.46
C PHE A 432 17.45 -5.94 -7.98
N PHE A 433 17.16 -6.11 -6.69
CA PHE A 433 16.75 -7.41 -6.15
C PHE A 433 15.35 -7.77 -6.65
N GLY A 434 15.17 -9.05 -7.00
CA GLY A 434 13.90 -9.58 -7.49
C GLY A 434 14.04 -10.80 -8.36
N GLN A 435 12.96 -11.16 -9.03
CA GLN A 435 12.92 -12.23 -10.01
C GLN A 435 13.28 -11.69 -11.40
N TYR A 436 14.16 -12.38 -12.07
CA TYR A 436 14.58 -12.10 -13.43
C TYR A 436 14.09 -13.19 -14.37
N ASP A 437 13.59 -12.78 -15.52
CA ASP A 437 13.37 -13.64 -16.67
C ASP A 437 14.41 -13.30 -17.74
N GLY A 438 14.81 -14.29 -18.53
CA GLY A 438 15.77 -14.05 -19.59
C GLY A 438 15.77 -15.11 -20.68
N THR A 439 16.50 -14.78 -21.73
CA THR A 439 16.80 -15.66 -22.83
C THR A 439 18.30 -15.69 -23.08
N ILE A 440 18.79 -16.83 -23.56
CA ILE A 440 20.16 -16.94 -24.03
C ILE A 440 20.14 -17.69 -25.37
N THR A 441 20.80 -17.13 -26.36
CA THR A 441 20.91 -17.72 -27.70
C THR A 441 22.32 -18.30 -27.90
N VAL A 442 22.39 -19.60 -28.18
CA VAL A 442 23.62 -20.35 -28.43
C VAL A 442 23.49 -21.04 -29.79
N LYS A 443 24.36 -20.77 -30.74
CA LYS A 443 24.32 -21.39 -32.10
C LYS A 443 22.90 -21.35 -32.72
N ASN A 444 22.24 -20.19 -32.66
CA ASN A 444 20.86 -19.97 -33.16
C ASN A 444 19.76 -20.75 -32.42
N LYS A 445 20.04 -21.40 -31.30
CA LYS A 445 19.05 -22.02 -30.44
C LYS A 445 18.77 -21.09 -29.25
N LEU A 446 17.48 -20.78 -29.04
CA LEU A 446 17.00 -19.92 -27.93
C LEU A 446 16.62 -20.77 -26.72
N TYR A 447 17.16 -20.43 -25.57
CA TYR A 447 16.82 -21.01 -24.27
C TYR A 447 16.18 -19.93 -23.40
N LYS A 448 15.12 -20.28 -22.68
CA LYS A 448 14.44 -19.40 -21.69
C LYS A 448 14.80 -19.87 -20.30
N PHE A 449 14.96 -18.92 -19.39
CA PHE A 449 15.25 -19.22 -17.99
C PHE A 449 14.72 -18.12 -17.08
N SER A 450 14.65 -18.42 -15.77
CA SER A 450 14.34 -17.45 -14.71
C SER A 450 15.25 -17.71 -13.52
N PHE A 451 15.53 -16.68 -12.74
CA PHE A 451 16.27 -16.80 -11.48
C PHE A 451 15.85 -15.72 -10.48
N ASP A 452 16.11 -15.97 -9.19
CA ASP A 452 15.92 -15.00 -8.12
C ASP A 452 17.27 -14.33 -7.78
N HIS A 453 17.32 -12.99 -7.86
CA HIS A 453 18.41 -12.20 -7.33
C HIS A 453 18.03 -11.68 -5.93
N LYS A 454 18.57 -12.32 -4.88
CA LYS A 454 18.25 -12.04 -3.48
C LYS A 454 19.40 -11.35 -2.77
N LYS A 455 19.07 -10.41 -1.87
CA LYS A 455 20.05 -9.63 -1.09
C LYS A 455 20.99 -10.53 -0.27
N GLU A 456 20.44 -11.60 0.28
CA GLU A 456 21.14 -12.54 1.17
C GLU A 456 22.04 -13.52 0.41
N TYR A 457 21.77 -13.75 -0.89
CA TYR A 457 22.51 -14.74 -1.67
C TYR A 457 23.77 -14.13 -2.30
N LYS A 458 24.93 -14.64 -1.92
CA LYS A 458 26.24 -14.18 -2.38
C LYS A 458 26.97 -15.19 -3.30
N GLY A 459 26.35 -16.35 -3.52
CA GLY A 459 26.91 -17.42 -4.36
C GLY A 459 26.72 -17.20 -5.86
N VAL A 460 27.15 -18.20 -6.63
CA VAL A 460 26.95 -18.26 -8.09
C VAL A 460 25.62 -18.94 -8.40
N ILE A 461 24.73 -18.27 -9.12
CA ILE A 461 23.47 -18.83 -9.59
C ILE A 461 23.74 -19.63 -10.84
N LYS A 462 23.67 -20.96 -10.72
CA LYS A 462 23.91 -21.88 -11.83
C LYS A 462 22.62 -22.12 -12.61
N ILE A 463 22.64 -21.83 -13.91
CA ILE A 463 21.50 -21.98 -14.83
C ILE A 463 21.88 -23.08 -15.86
N LYS A 464 21.17 -24.20 -15.79
CA LYS A 464 21.30 -25.28 -16.79
C LYS A 464 20.35 -25.00 -17.95
N LEU A 465 20.90 -24.95 -19.17
CA LEU A 465 20.18 -24.74 -20.41
C LEU A 465 19.69 -26.10 -20.95
N GLN A 466 18.37 -26.24 -21.12
CA GLN A 466 17.73 -27.50 -21.57
C GLN A 466 16.95 -27.31 -22.86
#